data_9a6e1a91d455f28cdb9ebc81d21fe57d
#
_entry.id   9a6e1a91d455f28cdb9ebc81d21fe57d
#
_cell.length_a   1.000
_cell.length_b   1.000
_cell.length_c   1.000
_cell.angle_alpha   90.00
_cell.angle_beta   90.00
_cell.angle_gamma   90.00
#
_symmetry.space_group_name_H-M   'P 1'
#
loop_
_entity.id
_entity.type
_entity.pdbx_description
1 polymer ?
#
loop_
_entity_poly.entity_id
_entity_poly.type
_entity_poly.pdbx_seq_one_letter_code
_entity_poly.pdbx_strand_id
1 'polypeptide(L)'
;MPELPEVETVKRTLENFILNKKIKDIEVIYPRIIEDDVEVFKQRVVNKTFLKIDRVGKYLIFILEDIAFVSHLRMEGKYQICTKETSLSKHDHVIFYLDDDTQLRYNDVRKFGRMKLVDKESYKTLKPLNQLGKEPFEADVNEIYQRLKNKDTAIKTALLDQTLLAGIGNIYANEICYAMHLNPQTKAKALSKKRVKELIEVSSFILNEAIKQGGTTIHSFSANGIDGLFQVQLKVHMQEKLILRDLEKLLMK
;
A
#
# COMPACT_ATOMS: atom_id res chain seq x y z
N MET A 1 5.79 -5.49 3.82
CA MET A 1 5.18 -4.94 2.59
C MET A 1 4.25 -3.83 2.99
N PRO A 2 4.42 -2.62 2.47
CA PRO A 2 3.45 -1.56 2.71
C PRO A 2 2.04 -2.00 2.30
N GLU A 3 1.08 -1.88 3.23
CA GLU A 3 -0.34 -2.12 2.99
C GLU A 3 -1.06 -0.77 2.86
N LEU A 4 -2.37 -0.75 2.78
CA LEU A 4 -3.12 0.48 2.52
C LEU A 4 -2.74 1.66 3.45
N PRO A 5 -2.64 1.50 4.79
CA PRO A 5 -2.29 2.61 5.67
C PRO A 5 -0.88 3.17 5.44
N GLU A 6 0.10 2.31 5.19
CA GLU A 6 1.47 2.73 4.90
C GLU A 6 1.53 3.48 3.56
N VAL A 7 0.82 2.99 2.52
CA VAL A 7 0.77 3.66 1.22
C VAL A 7 0.06 5.02 1.31
N GLU A 8 -0.99 5.13 2.13
CA GLU A 8 -1.65 6.41 2.40
C GLU A 8 -0.70 7.40 3.10
N THR A 9 0.11 6.92 4.05
CA THR A 9 1.12 7.75 4.71
C THR A 9 2.18 8.23 3.73
N VAL A 10 2.69 7.34 2.86
CA VAL A 10 3.62 7.72 1.77
C VAL A 10 3.00 8.80 0.90
N LYS A 11 1.75 8.60 0.44
CA LYS A 11 1.02 9.58 -0.36
C LYS A 11 1.02 10.95 0.31
N ARG A 12 0.51 11.04 1.56
CA ARG A 12 0.41 12.31 2.30
C ARG A 12 1.77 12.97 2.52
N THR A 13 2.79 12.17 2.81
CA THR A 13 4.15 12.69 2.96
C THR A 13 4.65 13.28 1.64
N LEU A 14 4.53 12.53 0.54
CA LEU A 14 5.00 13.01 -0.76
C LEU A 14 4.24 14.25 -1.24
N GLU A 15 2.94 14.35 -0.97
CA GLU A 15 2.14 15.54 -1.31
C GLU A 15 2.76 16.84 -0.75
N ASN A 16 3.32 16.80 0.46
CA ASN A 16 3.97 17.95 1.08
C ASN A 16 5.30 18.36 0.41
N PHE A 17 5.94 17.44 -0.32
CA PHE A 17 7.28 17.66 -0.85
C PHE A 17 7.35 17.83 -2.36
N ILE A 18 6.46 17.21 -3.12
CA ILE A 18 6.59 17.17 -4.58
C ILE A 18 5.44 17.82 -5.35
N LEU A 19 4.31 18.15 -4.71
CA LEU A 19 3.24 18.84 -5.43
C LEU A 19 3.70 20.20 -5.95
N ASN A 20 3.24 20.51 -7.16
CA ASN A 20 3.58 21.71 -7.94
C ASN A 20 5.06 21.80 -8.36
N LYS A 21 5.85 20.72 -8.17
CA LYS A 21 7.23 20.66 -8.68
C LYS A 21 7.25 20.00 -10.04
N LYS A 22 8.09 20.57 -10.91
CA LYS A 22 8.30 20.08 -12.27
C LYS A 22 9.45 19.07 -12.33
N ILE A 23 9.24 18.00 -13.06
CA ILE A 23 10.27 17.00 -13.35
C ILE A 23 11.18 17.54 -14.44
N LYS A 24 12.42 17.89 -14.11
CA LYS A 24 13.42 18.37 -15.08
C LYS A 24 14.01 17.23 -15.90
N ASP A 25 14.28 16.10 -15.24
CA ASP A 25 14.89 14.91 -15.85
C ASP A 25 14.57 13.67 -15.04
N ILE A 26 14.80 12.49 -15.65
CA ILE A 26 14.64 11.18 -15.00
C ILE A 26 15.82 10.28 -15.33
N GLU A 27 16.44 9.73 -14.31
CA GLU A 27 17.42 8.66 -14.44
C GLU A 27 16.78 7.32 -14.02
N VAL A 28 16.85 6.32 -14.91
CA VAL A 28 16.36 4.96 -14.65
C VAL A 28 17.56 4.02 -14.58
N ILE A 29 18.01 3.72 -13.36
CA ILE A 29 19.18 2.87 -13.09
C ILE A 29 18.82 1.39 -13.27
N TYR A 30 17.60 1.00 -12.88
CA TYR A 30 17.12 -0.38 -13.05
C TYR A 30 15.85 -0.41 -13.89
N PRO A 31 15.96 -0.66 -15.21
CA PRO A 31 14.86 -0.56 -16.18
C PRO A 31 13.61 -1.40 -15.85
N ARG A 32 13.78 -2.57 -15.22
CA ARG A 32 12.66 -3.46 -14.89
C ARG A 32 11.65 -2.90 -13.87
N ILE A 33 11.93 -1.74 -13.25
CA ILE A 33 10.95 -1.03 -12.41
C ILE A 33 9.87 -0.39 -13.29
N ILE A 34 10.20 0.03 -14.50
CA ILE A 34 9.27 0.60 -15.47
C ILE A 34 8.67 -0.54 -16.29
N GLU A 35 7.34 -0.65 -16.33
CA GLU A 35 6.64 -1.68 -17.13
C GLU A 35 6.49 -1.28 -18.60
N ASP A 36 6.55 0.03 -18.88
CA ASP A 36 6.56 0.57 -20.23
C ASP A 36 7.98 0.58 -20.83
N ASP A 37 8.12 0.95 -22.08
CA ASP A 37 9.42 1.33 -22.63
C ASP A 37 9.98 2.52 -21.84
N VAL A 38 11.24 2.42 -21.41
CA VAL A 38 11.88 3.42 -20.52
C VAL A 38 11.94 4.79 -21.17
N GLU A 39 12.27 4.85 -22.45
CA GLU A 39 12.39 6.13 -23.16
C GLU A 39 11.01 6.76 -23.40
N VAL A 40 9.99 5.96 -23.66
CA VAL A 40 8.60 6.42 -23.72
C VAL A 40 8.17 6.96 -22.34
N PHE A 41 8.48 6.25 -21.26
CA PHE A 41 8.17 6.70 -19.91
C PHE A 41 8.81 8.07 -19.63
N LYS A 42 10.13 8.21 -19.90
CA LYS A 42 10.86 9.47 -19.73
C LYS A 42 10.24 10.61 -20.52
N GLN A 43 10.02 10.40 -21.83
CA GLN A 43 9.45 11.42 -22.72
C GLN A 43 8.08 11.91 -22.25
N ARG A 44 7.27 11.02 -21.65
CA ARG A 44 5.91 11.34 -21.19
C ARG A 44 5.89 12.09 -19.87
N VAL A 45 6.90 11.91 -19.00
CA VAL A 45 6.90 12.49 -17.65
C VAL A 45 7.89 13.66 -17.47
N VAL A 46 8.98 13.73 -18.25
CA VAL A 46 9.90 14.87 -18.22
C VAL A 46 9.18 16.14 -18.66
N ASN A 47 9.53 17.25 -18.03
CA ASN A 47 8.89 18.56 -18.17
C ASN A 47 7.45 18.65 -17.66
N LYS A 48 6.92 17.63 -16.99
CA LYS A 48 5.59 17.65 -16.36
C LYS A 48 5.69 17.97 -14.88
N THR A 49 4.62 18.55 -14.36
CA THR A 49 4.47 18.94 -12.94
C THR A 49 3.61 17.92 -12.19
N PHE A 50 3.99 17.60 -10.97
CA PHE A 50 3.16 16.81 -10.08
C PHE A 50 1.96 17.64 -9.61
N LEU A 51 0.76 17.31 -10.10
CA LEU A 51 -0.47 18.03 -9.75
C LEU A 51 -1.20 17.42 -8.55
N LYS A 52 -1.16 16.09 -8.45
CA LYS A 52 -1.86 15.35 -7.41
C LYS A 52 -1.24 13.98 -7.24
N ILE A 53 -1.33 13.43 -6.03
CA ILE A 53 -1.07 12.01 -5.78
C ILE A 53 -2.38 11.37 -5.32
N ASP A 54 -2.84 10.33 -5.98
CA ASP A 54 -3.99 9.52 -5.56
C ASP A 54 -3.52 8.16 -5.06
N ARG A 55 -4.41 7.42 -4.42
CA ARG A 55 -4.17 6.05 -3.95
C ARG A 55 -5.39 5.17 -4.22
N VAL A 56 -5.14 3.95 -4.69
CA VAL A 56 -6.15 2.89 -4.80
C VAL A 56 -5.55 1.60 -4.24
N GLY A 57 -6.10 1.08 -3.17
CA GLY A 57 -5.55 -0.08 -2.46
C GLY A 57 -4.11 0.17 -2.01
N LYS A 58 -3.16 -0.57 -2.58
CA LYS A 58 -1.71 -0.47 -2.30
C LYS A 58 -0.93 0.22 -3.42
N TYR A 59 -1.61 0.92 -4.32
CA TYR A 59 -1.02 1.64 -5.43
C TYR A 59 -1.03 3.14 -5.18
N LEU A 60 0.07 3.81 -5.51
CA LEU A 60 0.17 5.25 -5.65
C LEU A 60 -0.08 5.63 -7.10
N ILE A 61 -0.78 6.71 -7.34
CA ILE A 61 -1.02 7.26 -8.68
C ILE A 61 -0.51 8.69 -8.68
N PHE A 62 0.56 8.94 -9.42
CA PHE A 62 1.13 10.27 -9.61
C PHE A 62 0.49 10.91 -10.83
N ILE A 63 -0.28 11.96 -10.63
CA ILE A 63 -1.05 12.66 -11.67
C ILE A 63 -0.28 13.90 -12.09
N LEU A 64 0.06 13.98 -13.37
CA LEU A 64 0.73 15.08 -14.02
C LEU A 64 -0.26 15.86 -14.91
N GLU A 65 0.20 16.82 -15.73
CA GLU A 65 -0.70 17.65 -16.53
C GLU A 65 -1.60 16.87 -17.49
N ASP A 66 -1.03 15.92 -18.25
CA ASP A 66 -1.70 15.19 -19.34
C ASP A 66 -1.56 13.67 -19.25
N ILE A 67 -0.86 13.17 -18.26
CA ILE A 67 -0.59 11.76 -18.03
C ILE A 67 -0.57 11.44 -16.54
N ALA A 68 -0.67 10.19 -16.16
CA ALA A 68 -0.37 9.71 -14.83
C ALA A 68 0.53 8.47 -14.90
N PHE A 69 1.15 8.13 -13.80
CA PHE A 69 1.77 6.82 -13.66
C PHE A 69 1.39 6.18 -12.31
N VAL A 70 1.14 4.88 -12.37
CA VAL A 70 0.85 4.05 -11.20
C VAL A 70 2.16 3.50 -10.67
N SER A 71 2.34 3.51 -9.35
CA SER A 71 3.48 2.90 -8.67
C SER A 71 3.03 1.94 -7.59
N HIS A 72 3.62 0.73 -7.58
CA HIS A 72 3.39 -0.27 -6.54
C HIS A 72 4.70 -0.56 -5.80
N LEU A 73 4.72 -0.27 -4.49
CA LEU A 73 5.92 -0.40 -3.65
C LEU A 73 6.34 -1.86 -3.40
N ARG A 74 5.42 -2.82 -3.56
CA ARG A 74 5.66 -4.24 -3.30
C ARG A 74 6.14 -4.49 -1.87
N MET A 75 7.30 -5.14 -1.69
CA MET A 75 7.75 -5.59 -0.37
C MET A 75 8.53 -4.53 0.40
N GLU A 76 9.43 -3.81 -0.27
CA GLU A 76 10.41 -2.92 0.36
C GLU A 76 10.62 -1.61 -0.41
N GLY A 77 9.88 -1.39 -1.48
CA GLY A 77 9.94 -0.16 -2.24
C GLY A 77 9.58 1.06 -1.38
N LYS A 78 10.32 2.13 -1.53
CA LYS A 78 10.10 3.39 -0.82
C LYS A 78 10.52 4.58 -1.68
N TYR A 79 9.90 5.71 -1.41
CA TYR A 79 10.31 7.00 -1.97
C TYR A 79 11.10 7.80 -0.95
N GLN A 80 12.10 8.53 -1.41
CA GLN A 80 12.94 9.41 -0.59
C GLN A 80 13.08 10.75 -1.29
N ILE A 81 12.99 11.85 -0.52
CA ILE A 81 13.36 13.18 -1.00
C ILE A 81 14.81 13.41 -0.61
N CYS A 82 15.63 13.69 -1.59
CA CYS A 82 17.06 13.88 -1.43
C CYS A 82 17.49 15.24 -2.01
N THR A 83 18.62 15.75 -1.54
CA THR A 83 19.33 16.88 -2.16
C THR A 83 20.38 16.33 -3.14
N LYS A 84 20.99 17.23 -3.93
CA LYS A 84 22.08 16.87 -4.86
C LYS A 84 23.30 16.29 -4.15
N GLU A 85 23.55 16.70 -2.91
CA GLU A 85 24.69 16.27 -2.09
C GLU A 85 24.50 14.88 -1.48
N THR A 86 23.26 14.40 -1.46
CA THR A 86 22.94 13.07 -0.91
C THR A 86 23.52 11.98 -1.81
N SER A 87 24.45 11.19 -1.28
CA SER A 87 25.06 10.08 -2.02
C SER A 87 24.01 9.10 -2.55
N LEU A 88 24.25 8.56 -3.73
CA LEU A 88 23.38 7.52 -4.30
C LEU A 88 23.54 6.21 -3.52
N SER A 89 22.42 5.59 -3.22
CA SER A 89 22.36 4.23 -2.70
C SER A 89 22.39 3.22 -3.87
N LYS A 90 23.04 2.07 -3.67
CA LYS A 90 22.97 0.94 -4.61
C LYS A 90 21.55 0.40 -4.85
N HIS A 91 20.59 0.86 -4.06
CA HIS A 91 19.19 0.47 -4.14
C HIS A 91 18.29 1.57 -4.71
N ASP A 92 18.85 2.72 -5.11
CA ASP A 92 18.15 3.75 -5.86
C ASP A 92 18.01 3.29 -7.31
N HIS A 93 16.78 3.21 -7.81
CA HIS A 93 16.50 2.60 -9.11
C HIS A 93 15.86 3.54 -10.11
N VAL A 94 15.13 4.55 -9.65
CA VAL A 94 14.57 5.63 -10.45
C VAL A 94 14.74 6.93 -9.69
N ILE A 95 15.27 7.95 -10.36
CA ILE A 95 15.52 9.27 -9.79
C ILE A 95 14.80 10.31 -10.65
N PHE A 96 13.88 11.03 -10.05
CA PHE A 96 13.22 12.18 -10.66
C PHE A 96 13.93 13.44 -10.15
N TYR A 97 14.55 14.19 -11.05
CA TYR A 97 15.18 15.48 -10.77
C TYR A 97 14.12 16.59 -10.85
N LEU A 98 13.96 17.37 -9.78
CA LEU A 98 12.92 18.37 -9.67
C LEU A 98 13.46 19.78 -9.93
N ASP A 99 12.56 20.74 -10.17
CA ASP A 99 12.90 22.11 -10.55
C ASP A 99 13.44 22.97 -9.40
N ASP A 100 13.24 22.53 -8.16
CA ASP A 100 13.82 23.14 -6.95
C ASP A 100 15.16 22.51 -6.53
N ASP A 101 15.81 21.78 -7.44
CA ASP A 101 17.06 21.07 -7.22
C ASP A 101 17.02 19.90 -6.22
N THR A 102 15.82 19.52 -5.77
CA THR A 102 15.63 18.28 -5.02
C THR A 102 15.44 17.08 -5.95
N GLN A 103 15.51 15.88 -5.39
CA GLN A 103 15.34 14.62 -6.10
C GLN A 103 14.29 13.77 -5.38
N LEU A 104 13.36 13.21 -6.14
CA LEU A 104 12.50 12.12 -5.67
C LEU A 104 13.13 10.81 -6.13
N ARG A 105 13.64 10.02 -5.20
CA ARG A 105 14.28 8.73 -5.48
C ARG A 105 13.37 7.57 -5.11
N TYR A 106 13.25 6.62 -6.03
CA TYR A 106 12.63 5.32 -5.74
C TYR A 106 13.72 4.32 -5.37
N ASN A 107 13.66 3.81 -4.15
CA ASN A 107 14.61 2.87 -3.57
C ASN A 107 13.92 1.54 -3.28
N ASP A 108 14.53 0.41 -3.66
CA ASP A 108 13.97 -0.93 -3.42
C ASP A 108 15.07 -2.00 -3.38
N VAL A 109 15.37 -2.50 -2.19
CA VAL A 109 16.37 -3.55 -1.98
C VAL A 109 16.07 -4.80 -2.80
N ARG A 110 14.78 -5.15 -2.93
CA ARG A 110 14.32 -6.39 -3.59
C ARG A 110 14.02 -6.22 -5.08
N LYS A 111 13.94 -5.00 -5.60
CA LYS A 111 13.66 -4.69 -7.02
C LYS A 111 12.32 -5.25 -7.53
N PHE A 112 11.34 -5.35 -6.66
CA PHE A 112 10.00 -5.89 -6.99
C PHE A 112 8.98 -4.82 -7.35
N GLY A 113 9.26 -3.57 -6.98
CA GLY A 113 8.38 -2.45 -7.31
C GLY A 113 8.16 -2.29 -8.80
N ARG A 114 7.06 -1.63 -9.16
CA ARG A 114 6.69 -1.40 -10.55
C ARG A 114 6.10 -0.01 -10.72
N MET A 115 6.39 0.59 -11.86
CA MET A 115 5.78 1.83 -12.33
C MET A 115 5.25 1.63 -13.73
N LYS A 116 4.09 2.21 -14.04
CA LYS A 116 3.42 2.09 -15.34
C LYS A 116 2.69 3.37 -15.68
N LEU A 117 2.83 3.83 -16.93
CA LEU A 117 2.03 4.93 -17.47
C LEU A 117 0.56 4.53 -17.55
N VAL A 118 -0.30 5.47 -17.22
CA VAL A 118 -1.76 5.33 -17.36
C VAL A 118 -2.36 6.67 -17.79
N ASP A 119 -3.48 6.61 -18.46
CA ASP A 119 -4.25 7.82 -18.74
C ASP A 119 -4.81 8.42 -17.45
N LYS A 120 -4.63 9.73 -17.26
CA LYS A 120 -4.97 10.41 -16.00
C LYS A 120 -6.47 10.48 -15.71
N GLU A 121 -7.32 10.44 -16.74
CA GLU A 121 -8.77 10.53 -16.56
C GLU A 121 -9.40 9.15 -16.32
N SER A 122 -8.80 8.10 -16.89
CA SER A 122 -9.38 6.76 -16.90
C SER A 122 -8.59 5.71 -16.12
N TYR A 123 -7.52 6.08 -15.39
CA TYR A 123 -6.64 5.12 -14.71
C TYR A 123 -7.37 4.08 -13.84
N LYS A 124 -8.51 4.45 -13.21
CA LYS A 124 -9.30 3.53 -12.39
C LYS A 124 -9.95 2.40 -13.19
N THR A 125 -10.18 2.61 -14.48
CA THR A 125 -10.79 1.63 -15.39
C THR A 125 -9.74 0.77 -16.11
N LEU A 126 -8.46 1.05 -15.92
CA LEU A 126 -7.35 0.35 -16.56
C LEU A 126 -6.67 -0.63 -15.61
N LYS A 127 -6.05 -1.67 -16.16
CA LYS A 127 -5.19 -2.57 -15.38
C LYS A 127 -3.97 -1.82 -14.85
N PRO A 128 -3.54 -2.11 -13.60
CA PRO A 128 -4.04 -3.15 -12.71
C PRO A 128 -5.24 -2.73 -11.84
N LEU A 129 -5.60 -1.44 -11.81
CA LEU A 129 -6.52 -0.88 -10.83
C LEU A 129 -7.97 -1.36 -10.98
N ASN A 130 -8.44 -1.59 -12.22
CA ASN A 130 -9.79 -2.09 -12.49
C ASN A 130 -10.04 -3.53 -12.03
N GLN A 131 -9.00 -4.24 -11.59
CA GLN A 131 -9.11 -5.59 -11.05
C GLN A 131 -9.25 -5.60 -9.52
N LEU A 132 -9.07 -4.46 -8.88
CA LEU A 132 -9.17 -4.34 -7.44
C LEU A 132 -10.64 -4.30 -7.01
N GLY A 133 -10.93 -4.99 -5.91
CA GLY A 133 -12.18 -4.80 -5.18
C GLY A 133 -12.21 -3.42 -4.52
N LYS A 134 -13.37 -3.08 -3.96
CA LYS A 134 -13.49 -1.88 -3.14
C LYS A 134 -12.64 -1.99 -1.88
N GLU A 135 -12.21 -0.87 -1.36
CA GLU A 135 -11.61 -0.81 -0.03
C GLU A 135 -12.69 -1.05 1.03
N PRO A 136 -12.34 -1.54 2.24
CA PRO A 136 -13.32 -1.80 3.29
C PRO A 136 -14.25 -0.63 3.61
N PHE A 137 -13.76 0.60 3.41
CA PHE A 137 -14.53 1.84 3.64
C PHE A 137 -15.75 2.01 2.72
N GLU A 138 -15.70 1.40 1.53
CA GLU A 138 -16.69 1.54 0.45
C GLU A 138 -17.34 0.19 0.09
N ALA A 139 -17.01 -0.88 0.83
CA ALA A 139 -17.43 -2.23 0.50
C ALA A 139 -18.92 -2.44 0.80
N ASP A 140 -19.65 -3.02 -0.16
CA ASP A 140 -21.05 -3.44 0.04
C ASP A 140 -21.11 -4.82 0.70
N VAL A 141 -21.86 -4.90 1.80
CA VAL A 141 -22.00 -6.13 2.60
C VAL A 141 -22.59 -7.28 1.79
N ASN A 142 -23.58 -7.00 0.92
CA ASN A 142 -24.23 -8.06 0.15
C ASN A 142 -23.30 -8.60 -0.92
N GLU A 143 -22.60 -7.72 -1.62
CA GLU A 143 -21.58 -8.10 -2.62
C GLU A 143 -20.50 -8.98 -2.00
N ILE A 144 -19.89 -8.54 -0.90
CA ILE A 144 -18.81 -9.28 -0.22
C ILE A 144 -19.33 -10.62 0.31
N TYR A 145 -20.54 -10.63 0.91
CA TYR A 145 -21.16 -11.88 1.39
C TYR A 145 -21.37 -12.89 0.27
N GLN A 146 -21.91 -12.49 -0.87
CA GLN A 146 -22.12 -13.39 -2.01
C GLN A 146 -20.80 -13.93 -2.56
N ARG A 147 -19.76 -13.10 -2.63
CA ARG A 147 -18.44 -13.52 -3.07
C ARG A 147 -17.77 -14.48 -2.10
N LEU A 148 -17.92 -14.28 -0.78
CA LEU A 148 -17.37 -15.18 0.24
C LEU A 148 -18.08 -16.52 0.28
N LYS A 149 -19.39 -16.57 0.06
CA LYS A 149 -20.16 -17.82 0.00
C LYS A 149 -19.65 -18.83 -1.02
N ASN A 150 -19.01 -18.35 -2.07
CA ASN A 150 -18.45 -19.20 -3.13
C ASN A 150 -16.94 -19.51 -2.91
N LYS A 151 -16.35 -19.06 -1.78
CA LYS A 151 -14.92 -19.28 -1.49
C LYS A 151 -14.73 -20.38 -0.42
N ASP A 152 -14.09 -21.47 -0.81
CA ASP A 152 -13.72 -22.57 0.10
C ASP A 152 -12.33 -22.37 0.74
N THR A 153 -11.74 -21.22 0.56
CA THR A 153 -10.47 -20.84 1.17
C THR A 153 -10.64 -20.36 2.61
N ALA A 154 -9.57 -20.36 3.38
CA ALA A 154 -9.53 -19.73 4.70
C ALA A 154 -9.88 -18.26 4.63
N ILE A 155 -10.56 -17.72 5.66
CA ILE A 155 -10.95 -16.29 5.68
C ILE A 155 -9.75 -15.36 5.58
N LYS A 156 -8.63 -15.69 6.22
CA LYS A 156 -7.41 -14.90 6.07
C LYS A 156 -6.94 -14.84 4.61
N THR A 157 -6.97 -15.97 3.90
CA THR A 157 -6.61 -16.01 2.47
C THR A 157 -7.58 -15.17 1.64
N ALA A 158 -8.87 -15.19 1.97
CA ALA A 158 -9.87 -14.37 1.30
C ALA A 158 -9.63 -12.86 1.54
N LEU A 159 -9.22 -12.46 2.76
CA LEU A 159 -8.86 -11.07 3.08
C LEU A 159 -7.62 -10.58 2.32
N LEU A 160 -6.70 -11.47 1.95
CA LEU A 160 -5.53 -11.13 1.16
C LEU A 160 -5.82 -10.96 -0.33
N ASP A 161 -6.99 -11.41 -0.80
CA ASP A 161 -7.42 -11.29 -2.19
C ASP A 161 -7.81 -9.84 -2.50
N GLN A 162 -6.90 -9.12 -3.17
CA GLN A 162 -7.09 -7.72 -3.52
C GLN A 162 -8.28 -7.48 -4.48
N THR A 163 -8.78 -8.52 -5.13
CA THR A 163 -10.00 -8.41 -5.96
C THR A 163 -11.27 -8.42 -5.11
N LEU A 164 -11.21 -8.99 -3.90
CA LEU A 164 -12.33 -9.02 -2.95
C LEU A 164 -12.41 -7.72 -2.15
N LEU A 165 -11.33 -7.43 -1.41
CA LEU A 165 -11.15 -6.21 -0.61
C LEU A 165 -9.75 -5.67 -0.83
N ALA A 166 -9.63 -4.51 -1.45
CA ALA A 166 -8.35 -3.91 -1.73
C ALA A 166 -7.71 -3.31 -0.47
N GLY A 167 -6.38 -3.37 -0.40
CA GLY A 167 -5.60 -2.68 0.62
C GLY A 167 -5.16 -3.54 1.81
N ILE A 168 -5.87 -4.63 2.13
CA ILE A 168 -5.52 -5.51 3.24
C ILE A 168 -4.37 -6.44 2.84
N GLY A 169 -3.37 -6.57 3.71
CA GLY A 169 -2.29 -7.55 3.59
C GLY A 169 -2.15 -8.39 4.85
N ASN A 170 -0.99 -9.00 5.05
CA ASN A 170 -0.78 -9.95 6.15
C ASN A 170 -0.88 -9.34 7.54
N ILE A 171 -0.45 -8.08 7.70
CA ILE A 171 -0.49 -7.39 8.98
C ILE A 171 -1.95 -7.21 9.38
N TYR A 172 -2.70 -6.48 8.56
CA TYR A 172 -4.07 -6.13 8.90
C TYR A 172 -5.03 -7.31 8.83
N ALA A 173 -4.81 -8.32 7.97
CA ALA A 173 -5.60 -9.55 8.00
C ALA A 173 -5.49 -10.29 9.36
N ASN A 174 -4.29 -10.32 9.97
CA ASN A 174 -4.11 -10.89 11.31
C ASN A 174 -4.83 -10.08 12.38
N GLU A 175 -4.67 -8.75 12.37
CA GLU A 175 -5.30 -7.85 13.35
C GLU A 175 -6.85 -7.90 13.26
N ILE A 176 -7.39 -7.96 12.04
CA ILE A 176 -8.84 -8.11 11.79
C ILE A 176 -9.34 -9.44 12.36
N CYS A 177 -8.68 -10.56 12.03
CA CYS A 177 -9.07 -11.86 12.56
C CYS A 177 -9.03 -11.89 14.09
N TYR A 178 -8.00 -11.30 14.69
CA TYR A 178 -7.87 -11.21 16.14
C TYR A 178 -8.99 -10.35 16.75
N ALA A 179 -9.22 -9.16 16.26
CA ALA A 179 -10.27 -8.26 16.78
C ALA A 179 -11.67 -8.87 16.70
N MET A 180 -11.91 -9.70 15.70
CA MET A 180 -13.16 -10.42 15.53
C MET A 180 -13.24 -11.74 16.33
N HIS A 181 -12.21 -12.15 17.04
CA HIS A 181 -12.11 -13.50 17.60
C HIS A 181 -12.41 -14.59 16.58
N LEU A 182 -11.89 -14.42 15.37
CA LEU A 182 -12.15 -15.28 14.23
C LEU A 182 -10.90 -16.12 13.92
N ASN A 183 -11.04 -17.45 13.96
CA ASN A 183 -9.94 -18.31 13.55
C ASN A 183 -9.58 -18.03 12.08
N PRO A 184 -8.32 -17.65 11.77
CA PRO A 184 -7.88 -17.34 10.39
C PRO A 184 -8.11 -18.48 9.39
N GLN A 185 -8.18 -19.72 9.86
CA GLN A 185 -8.44 -20.91 9.04
C GLN A 185 -9.92 -21.21 8.81
N THR A 186 -10.82 -20.46 9.44
CA THR A 186 -12.27 -20.61 9.19
C THR A 186 -12.56 -20.44 7.71
N LYS A 187 -13.33 -21.35 7.13
CA LYS A 187 -13.73 -21.26 5.72
C LYS A 187 -14.52 -19.98 5.47
N ALA A 188 -14.15 -19.21 4.47
CA ALA A 188 -14.79 -17.94 4.15
C ALA A 188 -16.31 -18.09 3.92
N LYS A 189 -16.73 -19.18 3.24
CA LYS A 189 -18.13 -19.51 3.00
C LYS A 189 -18.95 -19.80 4.26
N ALA A 190 -18.31 -20.06 5.39
CA ALA A 190 -18.99 -20.34 6.67
C ALA A 190 -19.46 -19.06 7.39
N LEU A 191 -18.99 -17.88 6.97
CA LEU A 191 -19.39 -16.64 7.61
C LEU A 191 -20.85 -16.30 7.26
N SER A 192 -21.66 -16.04 8.30
CA SER A 192 -22.99 -15.47 8.12
C SER A 192 -22.92 -14.02 7.60
N LYS A 193 -23.99 -13.53 6.99
CA LYS A 193 -24.07 -12.15 6.51
C LYS A 193 -23.80 -11.12 7.63
N LYS A 194 -24.27 -11.40 8.87
CA LYS A 194 -23.99 -10.58 10.05
C LYS A 194 -22.48 -10.51 10.34
N ARG A 195 -21.80 -11.66 10.28
CA ARG A 195 -20.32 -11.70 10.49
C ARG A 195 -19.55 -11.03 9.37
N VAL A 196 -20.05 -11.06 8.14
CA VAL A 196 -19.45 -10.33 7.01
C VAL A 196 -19.60 -8.81 7.19
N LYS A 197 -20.77 -8.35 7.67
CA LYS A 197 -20.94 -6.93 8.02
C LYS A 197 -19.94 -6.50 9.08
N GLU A 198 -19.82 -7.25 10.17
CA GLU A 198 -18.83 -7.01 11.23
C GLU A 198 -17.39 -7.02 10.71
N LEU A 199 -17.05 -7.97 9.79
CA LEU A 199 -15.74 -8.04 9.16
C LEU A 199 -15.38 -6.74 8.42
N ILE A 200 -16.32 -6.19 7.66
CA ILE A 200 -16.12 -4.94 6.92
C ILE A 200 -15.97 -3.76 7.88
N GLU A 201 -16.83 -3.67 8.89
CA GLU A 201 -16.79 -2.60 9.92
C GLU A 201 -15.46 -2.62 10.71
N VAL A 202 -15.04 -3.80 11.18
CA VAL A 202 -13.78 -3.97 11.91
C VAL A 202 -12.57 -3.69 11.00
N SER A 203 -12.60 -4.14 9.74
CA SER A 203 -11.56 -3.85 8.76
C SER A 203 -11.41 -2.34 8.54
N SER A 204 -12.53 -1.65 8.33
CA SER A 204 -12.57 -0.20 8.14
C SER A 204 -12.04 0.54 9.36
N PHE A 205 -12.43 0.12 10.56
CA PHE A 205 -11.98 0.72 11.82
C PHE A 205 -10.46 0.58 12.00
N ILE A 206 -9.93 -0.64 11.87
CA ILE A 206 -8.50 -0.92 12.06
C ILE A 206 -7.65 -0.15 11.04
N LEU A 207 -8.04 -0.15 9.76
CA LEU A 207 -7.29 0.56 8.73
C LEU A 207 -7.33 2.08 8.95
N ASN A 208 -8.47 2.65 9.38
CA ASN A 208 -8.58 4.08 9.69
C ASN A 208 -7.70 4.48 10.88
N GLU A 209 -7.69 3.68 11.95
CA GLU A 209 -6.82 3.95 13.09
C GLU A 209 -5.34 3.86 12.70
N ALA A 210 -4.97 2.87 11.88
CA ALA A 210 -3.62 2.76 11.35
C ALA A 210 -3.23 3.97 10.48
N ILE A 211 -4.12 4.46 9.61
CA ILE A 211 -3.90 5.67 8.81
C ILE A 211 -3.65 6.90 9.69
N LYS A 212 -4.46 7.08 10.74
CA LYS A 212 -4.30 8.22 11.67
C LYS A 212 -2.94 8.22 12.37
N GLN A 213 -2.37 7.05 12.59
CA GLN A 213 -1.09 6.86 13.28
C GLN A 213 0.09 6.69 12.33
N GLY A 214 -0.07 6.96 11.05
CA GLY A 214 1.00 6.89 10.06
C GLY A 214 1.40 5.48 9.63
N GLY A 215 0.54 4.48 9.88
CA GLY A 215 0.83 3.08 9.55
C GLY A 215 1.79 2.40 10.55
N THR A 216 2.27 1.22 10.21
CA THR A 216 3.23 0.45 11.01
C THR A 216 4.66 0.86 10.70
N THR A 217 5.55 0.92 11.72
CA THR A 217 7.00 1.00 11.51
C THR A 217 7.50 -0.36 11.04
N ILE A 218 7.52 -0.59 9.75
CA ILE A 218 8.28 -1.69 9.19
C ILE A 218 9.66 -1.13 8.85
N HIS A 219 10.76 -1.83 9.17
CA HIS A 219 12.14 -1.40 8.91
C HIS A 219 12.40 -0.93 7.47
N SER A 220 11.51 -1.26 6.54
CA SER A 220 11.54 -0.85 5.14
C SER A 220 10.80 0.46 4.85
N PHE A 221 10.17 1.09 5.86
CA PHE A 221 9.34 2.26 5.66
C PHE A 221 9.74 3.39 6.61
N SER A 222 10.56 4.31 6.14
CA SER A 222 10.67 5.66 6.68
C SER A 222 10.49 6.64 5.52
N ALA A 223 9.43 7.43 5.55
CA ALA A 223 9.29 8.57 4.67
C ALA A 223 9.94 9.78 5.39
N ASN A 224 11.17 10.12 5.02
CA ASN A 224 11.88 11.29 5.56
C ASN A 224 11.90 11.37 7.09
N GLY A 225 12.13 10.23 7.79
CA GLY A 225 12.21 10.20 9.26
C GLY A 225 10.85 10.16 9.97
N ILE A 226 9.75 10.03 9.25
CA ILE A 226 8.42 9.78 9.86
C ILE A 226 8.23 8.27 9.98
N ASP A 227 8.38 7.77 11.19
CA ASP A 227 8.10 6.38 11.52
C ASP A 227 6.63 6.21 11.91
N GLY A 228 5.99 5.16 11.36
CA GLY A 228 4.62 4.83 11.75
C GLY A 228 4.53 4.36 13.21
N LEU A 229 3.58 4.87 13.96
CA LEU A 229 3.40 4.55 15.38
C LEU A 229 2.42 3.40 15.63
N PHE A 230 1.68 2.96 14.62
CA PHE A 230 0.65 1.92 14.79
C PHE A 230 1.21 0.56 15.19
N GLN A 231 2.49 0.28 14.92
CA GLN A 231 3.14 -0.97 15.35
C GLN A 231 3.03 -1.18 16.87
N VAL A 232 3.06 -0.11 17.65
CA VAL A 232 2.91 -0.17 19.11
C VAL A 232 1.52 -0.67 19.52
N GLN A 233 0.52 -0.55 18.63
CA GLN A 233 -0.87 -0.96 18.87
C GLN A 233 -1.23 -2.32 18.26
N LEU A 234 -0.33 -2.94 17.50
CA LEU A 234 -0.56 -4.28 16.94
C LEU A 234 -0.73 -5.29 18.08
N LYS A 235 -1.75 -6.14 17.97
CA LYS A 235 -2.11 -7.13 18.99
C LYS A 235 -1.55 -8.52 18.68
N VAL A 236 -1.30 -8.81 17.41
CA VAL A 236 -0.87 -10.15 16.96
C VAL A 236 0.43 -10.07 16.17
N HIS A 237 0.54 -9.17 15.21
CA HIS A 237 1.67 -9.13 14.29
C HIS A 237 2.96 -8.76 15.03
N MET A 238 3.99 -9.63 14.93
CA MET A 238 5.27 -9.52 15.65
C MET A 238 5.14 -9.53 17.20
N GLN A 239 4.04 -10.04 17.74
CA GLN A 239 3.77 -10.15 19.18
C GLN A 239 3.94 -11.60 19.70
N GLU A 240 4.83 -12.39 19.13
CA GLU A 240 5.04 -13.81 19.46
C GLU A 240 5.18 -14.09 20.95
N LYS A 241 5.88 -13.21 21.69
CA LYS A 241 6.06 -13.34 23.14
C LYS A 241 4.78 -13.10 23.96
N LEU A 242 3.84 -12.28 23.46
CA LEU A 242 2.57 -12.04 24.13
C LEU A 242 1.60 -13.21 23.96
N ILE A 243 1.59 -13.81 22.78
CA ILE A 243 0.73 -14.95 22.44
C ILE A 243 1.14 -16.17 23.29
N LEU A 244 2.43 -16.46 23.43
CA LEU A 244 2.94 -17.54 24.27
C LEU A 244 2.56 -17.33 25.75
N ARG A 245 2.69 -16.11 26.27
CA ARG A 245 2.36 -15.77 27.65
C ARG A 245 0.85 -15.88 27.96
N ASP A 246 -0.01 -15.59 26.99
CA ASP A 246 -1.47 -15.74 27.13
C ASP A 246 -1.91 -17.19 26.98
N LEU A 247 -1.24 -17.99 26.15
CA LEU A 247 -1.43 -19.44 26.06
C LEU A 247 -0.97 -20.15 27.34
N GLU A 248 0.17 -19.77 27.92
CA GLU A 248 0.64 -20.30 29.21
C GLU A 248 -0.35 -20.00 30.33
N LYS A 249 -0.94 -18.81 30.39
CA LYS A 249 -1.99 -18.46 31.36
C LYS A 249 -3.30 -19.22 31.17
N LEU A 250 -3.61 -19.62 29.92
CA LEU A 250 -4.79 -20.45 29.61
C LEU A 250 -4.58 -21.92 29.94
N LEU A 251 -3.34 -22.41 29.84
CA LEU A 251 -2.98 -23.80 30.16
C LEU A 251 -2.76 -24.03 31.66
N MET A 252 -2.59 -22.95 32.43
CA MET A 252 -2.43 -23.04 33.91
C MET A 252 -3.75 -22.81 34.65
N LYS A 253 -4.88 -22.69 33.97
CA LYS A 253 -6.24 -22.67 34.54
C LYS A 253 -6.97 -23.95 34.21
#